data_c7d92fabef373ee9b0fa05737dc5287e
#
_entry.id   c7d92fabef373ee9b0fa05737dc5287e
#
_cell.length_a   1.000
_cell.length_b   1.000
_cell.length_c   1.000
_cell.angle_alpha   90.00
_cell.angle_beta   90.00
_cell.angle_gamma   90.00
#
_symmetry.space_group_name_H-M   'P 1'
#
loop_
_entity.id
_entity.type
_entity.pdbx_description
1 polymer ?
#
loop_
_entity_poly.entity_id
_entity_poly.type
_entity_poly.pdbx_seq_one_letter_code
_entity_poly.pdbx_strand_id
1 'polypeptide(L)'
;MILKKLRIWNFRQFSSDGDLPGLEVQFRNGVNVLIGENDSGKSTIIDAIKIVLQTQSNEYIRITEDDFYISSDGIISEQIKIECILTDFSADEAKNFIEWLQFNKNDNGETVYSLKLTFKAWKEKNRTFTDLRAGIMGDGNKMDGKARELLKCTYLKPLRDAEREMASRKGSRLSQILYNHKSFQEKENHKLVEIIKKANEEIDKYFVNDDDVVLQTLKSNVSAFLDKQSAIEPNFVTANLQLKSILESLSLNLSEIKPGLGLQNLLFIAAELLLLGQYDDEGIKLALVEEIESHLHPQAQLRLIEYIQNEYDDSGIQFILSTHSPTLSSEINIKNALICKNSKVYSLAPENTKLDKGDYLFLQRFLESSKANMFFSQGIIMVEGDAENLLLPTIAKIIDSNLSQYGVSLVNVGSTAFLRYSKIFLQKNQREVLMPVSIITDVDIKPKWDEDNKALDIEVELTEKRKSEIDSNYSESAVKTFISPHWTLEYSLALSCLKEDLYKSILYAEKIANSNKYALTAEKIEEVDQHVKEKLSSWTKEGWSNYRIAYEIYNNILLGKKISKAITAQCLASLLEYQIVTTTTKKEEMFDLNLSQKKIDSQRRKELAMKLRKDPYIDYIVKAIDYSAGKG
;
A
#
# COMPACT_ATOMS: atom_id res chain seq x y z
N MET A 1 15.20 2.07 23.22
CA MET A 1 14.39 3.26 22.87
C MET A 1 13.73 3.10 21.50
N ILE A 2 12.52 3.67 21.32
CA ILE A 2 11.76 3.65 20.06
C ILE A 2 11.24 5.04 19.71
N LEU A 3 11.05 5.33 18.42
CA LEU A 3 10.31 6.50 17.96
C LEU A 3 8.81 6.25 18.17
N LYS A 4 8.22 6.90 19.17
CA LYS A 4 6.81 6.71 19.54
C LYS A 4 5.87 7.60 18.75
N LYS A 5 6.28 8.86 18.49
CA LYS A 5 5.41 9.84 17.87
C LYS A 5 6.20 10.79 16.97
N LEU A 6 5.63 11.11 15.81
CA LEU A 6 6.07 12.15 14.89
C LEU A 6 4.97 13.19 14.75
N ARG A 7 5.35 14.47 14.79
CA ARG A 7 4.46 15.61 14.52
C ARG A 7 5.10 16.52 13.50
N ILE A 8 4.32 17.00 12.54
CA ILE A 8 4.80 17.82 11.43
C ILE A 8 3.92 19.07 11.29
N TRP A 9 4.54 20.24 11.12
CA TRP A 9 3.91 21.52 10.84
C TRP A 9 4.55 22.11 9.58
N ASN A 10 3.74 22.48 8.63
CA ASN A 10 4.11 23.23 7.42
C ASN A 10 5.25 22.62 6.59
N PHE A 11 5.33 21.31 6.50
CA PHE A 11 6.32 20.60 5.72
C PHE A 11 5.67 19.90 4.52
N ARG A 12 6.06 20.31 3.32
CA ARG A 12 5.50 19.86 2.03
C ARG A 12 3.97 19.91 2.02
N GLN A 13 3.28 18.77 1.89
CA GLN A 13 1.81 18.72 1.87
C GLN A 13 1.13 18.82 3.25
N PHE A 14 1.88 18.78 4.34
CA PHE A 14 1.32 18.84 5.68
C PHE A 14 1.26 20.28 6.18
N SER A 15 0.06 20.86 6.21
CA SER A 15 -0.19 22.21 6.74
C SER A 15 -0.15 22.22 8.29
N SER A 16 -0.34 23.39 8.89
CA SER A 16 -0.67 23.52 10.31
C SER A 16 -1.94 24.34 10.46
N ASP A 17 -2.66 24.13 11.56
CA ASP A 17 -3.79 24.97 11.95
C ASP A 17 -3.46 25.60 13.32
N GLY A 18 -2.90 26.79 13.28
CA GLY A 18 -2.34 27.44 14.47
C GLY A 18 -1.23 26.58 15.10
N ASP A 19 -1.41 26.21 16.36
CA ASP A 19 -0.48 25.36 17.11
C ASP A 19 -0.65 23.86 16.82
N LEU A 20 -1.72 23.45 16.12
CA LEU A 20 -1.99 22.06 15.81
C LEU A 20 -1.11 21.57 14.64
N PRO A 21 -0.51 20.38 14.75
CA PRO A 21 0.27 19.80 13.66
C PRO A 21 -0.64 19.44 12.47
N GLY A 22 -0.14 19.63 11.26
CA GLY A 22 -0.78 19.15 10.06
C GLY A 22 -0.77 17.62 9.95
N LEU A 23 0.20 16.98 10.64
CA LEU A 23 0.25 15.53 10.77
C LEU A 23 0.72 15.14 12.17
N GLU A 24 0.02 14.18 12.78
CA GLU A 24 0.50 13.42 13.94
C GLU A 24 0.43 11.93 13.62
N VAL A 25 1.55 11.21 13.79
CA VAL A 25 1.63 9.76 13.59
C VAL A 25 2.17 9.11 14.86
N GLN A 26 1.54 8.03 15.30
CA GLN A 26 2.01 7.18 16.38
C GLN A 26 2.55 5.87 15.81
N PHE A 27 3.77 5.53 16.23
CA PHE A 27 4.41 4.29 15.86
C PHE A 27 4.41 3.30 17.03
N ARG A 28 4.51 2.03 16.70
CA ARG A 28 4.61 0.92 17.64
C ARG A 28 6.04 0.37 17.64
N ASN A 29 6.39 -0.37 18.66
CA ASN A 29 7.59 -1.21 18.62
C ASN A 29 7.45 -2.27 17.53
N GLY A 30 8.56 -2.75 16.97
CA GLY A 30 8.58 -3.69 15.85
C GLY A 30 8.20 -3.05 14.52
N VAL A 31 7.38 -3.71 13.73
CA VAL A 31 7.09 -3.34 12.33
C VAL A 31 5.94 -2.33 12.24
N ASN A 32 6.16 -1.24 11.51
CA ASN A 32 5.16 -0.25 11.12
C ASN A 32 5.20 -0.09 9.59
N VAL A 33 4.07 -0.16 8.91
CA VAL A 33 4.02 -0.10 7.46
C VAL A 33 3.12 1.04 6.97
N LEU A 34 3.71 2.01 6.32
CA LEU A 34 3.02 3.11 5.65
C LEU A 34 2.49 2.62 4.31
N ILE A 35 1.17 2.53 4.17
CA ILE A 35 0.47 2.03 2.98
C ILE A 35 -0.28 3.19 2.33
N GLY A 36 -0.22 3.32 1.01
CA GLY A 36 -0.98 4.33 0.28
C GLY A 36 -0.48 4.54 -1.14
N GLU A 37 -1.25 5.30 -1.91
CA GLU A 37 -0.91 5.70 -3.28
C GLU A 37 0.38 6.55 -3.34
N ASN A 38 0.90 6.75 -4.53
CA ASN A 38 1.98 7.72 -4.75
C ASN A 38 1.50 9.10 -4.27
N ASP A 39 2.42 9.92 -3.80
CA ASP A 39 2.16 11.27 -3.28
C ASP A 39 1.24 11.35 -2.05
N SER A 40 0.91 10.21 -1.41
CA SER A 40 0.10 10.18 -0.17
C SER A 40 0.84 10.68 1.08
N GLY A 41 2.13 11.02 0.98
CA GLY A 41 2.94 11.55 2.07
C GLY A 41 3.87 10.55 2.75
N LYS A 42 3.94 9.29 2.31
CA LYS A 42 4.82 8.26 2.90
C LYS A 42 6.28 8.68 2.93
N SER A 43 6.84 9.09 1.79
CA SER A 43 8.23 9.57 1.70
C SER A 43 8.45 10.85 2.50
N THR A 44 7.46 11.74 2.57
CA THR A 44 7.54 12.95 3.40
C THR A 44 7.65 12.61 4.90
N ILE A 45 6.92 11.58 5.36
CA ILE A 45 7.02 11.08 6.75
C ILE A 45 8.41 10.52 7.02
N ILE A 46 8.95 9.70 6.11
CA ILE A 46 10.29 9.14 6.24
C ILE A 46 11.36 10.24 6.20
N ASP A 47 11.25 11.20 5.29
CA ASP A 47 12.18 12.34 5.21
C ASP A 47 12.12 13.21 6.48
N ALA A 48 10.94 13.45 7.04
CA ALA A 48 10.80 14.18 8.30
C ALA A 48 11.56 13.50 9.45
N ILE A 49 11.49 12.17 9.55
CA ILE A 49 12.24 11.40 10.54
C ILE A 49 13.75 11.51 10.28
N LYS A 50 14.19 11.36 9.01
CA LYS A 50 15.60 11.48 8.60
C LYS A 50 16.18 12.87 8.90
N ILE A 51 15.41 13.93 8.70
CA ILE A 51 15.82 15.30 8.99
C ILE A 51 16.14 15.48 10.48
N VAL A 52 15.29 14.92 11.36
CA VAL A 52 15.46 15.06 12.82
C VAL A 52 16.54 14.14 13.36
N LEU A 53 16.48 12.84 13.02
CA LEU A 53 17.37 11.81 13.58
C LEU A 53 18.71 11.70 12.86
N GLN A 54 18.77 12.09 11.59
CA GLN A 54 19.86 11.83 10.64
C GLN A 54 20.03 10.33 10.34
N THR A 55 20.90 10.01 9.38
CA THR A 55 21.13 8.62 8.95
C THR A 55 22.57 8.20 9.19
N GLN A 56 22.76 6.89 9.37
CA GLN A 56 24.09 6.29 9.50
C GLN A 56 24.96 6.48 8.25
N SER A 57 24.36 6.62 7.08
CA SER A 57 25.06 6.88 5.82
C SER A 57 25.53 8.31 5.66
N ASN A 58 25.30 9.18 6.67
CA ASN A 58 25.63 10.61 6.64
C ASN A 58 25.04 11.36 5.43
N GLU A 59 23.90 10.92 4.93
CA GLU A 59 23.15 11.68 3.94
C GLU A 59 22.62 12.98 4.55
N TYR A 60 23.08 14.09 4.01
CA TYR A 60 22.59 15.40 4.42
C TYR A 60 21.36 15.77 3.59
N ILE A 61 20.22 15.90 4.24
CA ILE A 61 18.99 16.41 3.63
C ILE A 61 19.00 17.93 3.81
N ARG A 62 19.19 18.64 2.69
CA ARG A 62 19.11 20.10 2.67
C ARG A 62 17.65 20.52 2.54
N ILE A 63 17.18 21.36 3.45
CA ILE A 63 15.86 22.01 3.34
C ILE A 63 15.92 23.07 2.24
N THR A 64 15.01 22.95 1.28
CA THR A 64 14.84 23.86 0.14
C THR A 64 13.54 24.64 0.26
N GLU A 65 13.26 25.53 -0.68
CA GLU A 65 12.00 26.28 -0.69
C GLU A 65 10.78 25.38 -0.91
N ASP A 66 10.94 24.32 -1.69
CA ASP A 66 9.89 23.34 -2.03
C ASP A 66 9.47 22.48 -0.82
N ASP A 67 10.23 22.51 0.27
CA ASP A 67 9.89 21.79 1.49
C ASP A 67 8.91 22.57 2.38
N PHE A 68 8.72 23.86 2.14
CA PHE A 68 7.75 24.66 2.88
C PHE A 68 6.33 24.46 2.31
N TYR A 69 5.35 24.30 3.21
CA TYR A 69 3.96 24.14 2.79
C TYR A 69 3.46 25.36 2.00
N ILE A 70 2.75 25.09 0.92
CA ILE A 70 2.11 26.10 0.07
C ILE A 70 0.60 25.92 0.20
N SER A 71 -0.09 26.98 0.62
CA SER A 71 -1.56 26.95 0.73
C SER A 71 -2.22 26.94 -0.66
N SER A 72 -3.54 26.67 -0.71
CA SER A 72 -4.34 26.76 -1.94
C SER A 72 -4.28 28.14 -2.60
N ASP A 73 -4.02 29.18 -1.83
CA ASP A 73 -3.93 30.57 -2.29
C ASP A 73 -2.50 30.95 -2.74
N GLY A 74 -1.58 29.97 -2.77
CA GLY A 74 -0.18 30.17 -3.18
C GLY A 74 0.72 30.80 -2.12
N ILE A 75 0.27 30.91 -0.86
CA ILE A 75 1.05 31.48 0.23
C ILE A 75 1.98 30.39 0.78
N ILE A 76 3.29 30.68 0.79
CA ILE A 76 4.33 29.80 1.33
C ILE A 76 4.43 30.05 2.84
N SER A 77 4.48 29.00 3.64
CA SER A 77 4.67 29.09 5.08
C SER A 77 6.06 29.65 5.42
N GLU A 78 6.16 30.39 6.52
CA GLU A 78 7.42 31.01 6.96
C GLU A 78 8.33 30.04 7.73
N GLN A 79 7.74 29.02 8.34
CA GLN A 79 8.45 28.10 9.23
C GLN A 79 7.94 26.68 9.07
N ILE A 80 8.89 25.74 9.07
CA ILE A 80 8.68 24.29 9.24
C ILE A 80 9.00 23.94 10.70
N LYS A 81 8.20 23.05 11.29
CA LYS A 81 8.52 22.43 12.57
C LYS A 81 8.26 20.92 12.49
N ILE A 82 9.20 20.11 12.98
CA ILE A 82 9.08 18.65 13.05
C ILE A 82 9.46 18.22 14.47
N GLU A 83 8.61 17.44 15.12
CA GLU A 83 8.88 16.87 16.43
C GLU A 83 8.93 15.35 16.34
N CYS A 84 10.01 14.76 16.90
CA CYS A 84 10.12 13.34 17.15
C CYS A 84 10.12 13.09 18.67
N ILE A 85 9.27 12.18 19.13
CA ILE A 85 9.19 11.80 20.55
C ILE A 85 9.61 10.33 20.67
N LEU A 86 10.72 10.11 21.39
CA LEU A 86 11.24 8.79 21.67
C LEU A 86 10.85 8.36 23.09
N THR A 87 10.57 7.08 23.27
CA THR A 87 10.20 6.46 24.56
C THR A 87 10.87 5.10 24.72
N ASP A 88 10.54 4.39 25.77
CA ASP A 88 10.98 3.01 26.05
C ASP A 88 12.51 2.87 26.13
N PHE A 89 13.14 3.84 26.82
CA PHE A 89 14.57 3.82 27.07
C PHE A 89 14.93 2.75 28.11
N SER A 90 15.95 1.94 27.81
CA SER A 90 16.65 1.17 28.83
C SER A 90 17.45 2.10 29.77
N ALA A 91 17.86 1.59 30.92
CA ALA A 91 18.67 2.38 31.84
C ALA A 91 20.02 2.81 31.24
N ASP A 92 20.60 1.96 30.37
CA ASP A 92 21.88 2.24 29.70
C ASP A 92 21.73 3.28 28.58
N GLU A 93 20.65 3.21 27.82
CA GLU A 93 20.33 4.25 26.84
C GLU A 93 20.05 5.60 27.49
N ALA A 94 19.27 5.62 28.59
CA ALA A 94 18.87 6.85 29.31
C ALA A 94 20.06 7.66 29.84
N LYS A 95 21.16 7.02 30.23
CA LYS A 95 22.38 7.70 30.72
C LYS A 95 22.94 8.69 29.69
N ASN A 96 22.86 8.35 28.41
CA ASN A 96 23.42 9.18 27.34
C ASN A 96 22.58 10.42 27.02
N PHE A 97 21.34 10.50 27.56
CA PHE A 97 20.39 11.57 27.25
C PHE A 97 19.85 12.29 28.47
N ILE A 98 20.43 12.07 29.65
CA ILE A 98 19.89 12.52 30.95
C ILE A 98 19.59 14.03 31.00
N GLU A 99 20.36 14.87 30.29
CA GLU A 99 20.18 16.33 30.25
C GLU A 99 18.92 16.77 29.48
N TRP A 100 18.37 15.89 28.63
CA TRP A 100 17.23 16.19 27.70
C TRP A 100 16.00 15.34 28.00
N LEU A 101 16.12 14.30 28.86
CA LEU A 101 15.02 13.40 29.16
C LEU A 101 13.94 14.07 29.99
N GLN A 102 12.70 13.69 29.68
CA GLN A 102 11.55 13.90 30.56
C GLN A 102 11.30 12.66 31.40
N PHE A 103 11.04 12.87 32.65
CA PHE A 103 10.71 11.84 33.61
C PHE A 103 9.21 11.93 33.93
N ASN A 104 8.44 10.96 33.45
CA ASN A 104 7.01 10.83 33.73
C ASN A 104 6.77 9.57 34.56
N LYS A 105 5.66 9.54 35.29
CA LYS A 105 5.19 8.30 35.92
C LYS A 105 4.06 7.72 35.07
N ASN A 106 4.11 6.41 34.80
CA ASN A 106 3.00 5.69 34.19
C ASN A 106 1.90 5.41 35.25
N ASP A 107 0.77 4.86 34.83
CA ASP A 107 -0.37 4.54 35.69
C ASP A 107 0.00 3.54 36.80
N ASN A 108 1.07 2.77 36.64
CA ASN A 108 1.62 1.84 37.64
C ASN A 108 2.63 2.51 38.62
N GLY A 109 2.90 3.80 38.47
CA GLY A 109 3.86 4.55 39.29
C GLY A 109 5.33 4.37 38.91
N GLU A 110 5.64 3.64 37.81
CA GLU A 110 7.00 3.44 37.28
C GLU A 110 7.47 4.69 36.53
N THR A 111 8.76 5.00 36.61
CA THR A 111 9.33 6.14 35.87
C THR A 111 9.50 5.77 34.40
N VAL A 112 8.85 6.52 33.51
CA VAL A 112 8.97 6.40 32.05
C VAL A 112 9.77 7.59 31.53
N TYR A 113 10.77 7.28 30.73
CA TYR A 113 11.63 8.28 30.08
C TYR A 113 11.10 8.63 28.71
N SER A 114 11.09 9.91 28.35
CA SER A 114 10.81 10.38 27.01
C SER A 114 11.78 11.47 26.58
N LEU A 115 12.17 11.44 25.30
CA LEU A 115 13.03 12.44 24.68
C LEU A 115 12.26 13.10 23.53
N LYS A 116 12.04 14.41 23.63
CA LYS A 116 11.45 15.20 22.57
C LYS A 116 12.57 15.90 21.79
N LEU A 117 12.62 15.67 20.48
CA LEU A 117 13.47 16.37 19.53
C LEU A 117 12.60 17.31 18.71
N THR A 118 13.01 18.57 18.60
CA THR A 118 12.30 19.60 17.84
C THR A 118 13.25 20.19 16.79
N PHE A 119 12.94 19.93 15.54
CA PHE A 119 13.59 20.56 14.38
C PHE A 119 12.74 21.72 13.90
N LYS A 120 13.39 22.86 13.63
CA LYS A 120 12.79 24.05 13.02
C LYS A 120 13.60 24.47 11.81
N ALA A 121 12.91 24.89 10.77
CA ALA A 121 13.50 25.58 9.63
C ALA A 121 12.70 26.84 9.33
N TRP A 122 13.37 27.94 9.03
CA TRP A 122 12.73 29.22 8.70
C TRP A 122 13.52 29.97 7.65
N LYS A 123 12.84 30.89 6.99
CA LYS A 123 13.45 31.76 5.96
C LYS A 123 13.79 33.13 6.53
N GLU A 124 15.01 33.58 6.27
CA GLU A 124 15.40 34.97 6.47
C GLU A 124 16.02 35.48 5.18
N LYS A 125 15.37 36.46 4.56
CA LYS A 125 15.72 36.96 3.22
C LYS A 125 15.75 35.80 2.21
N ASN A 126 16.89 35.49 1.61
CA ASN A 126 17.06 34.41 0.63
C ASN A 126 17.81 33.19 1.20
N ARG A 127 17.81 33.00 2.52
CA ARG A 127 18.51 31.88 3.16
C ARG A 127 17.58 31.11 4.07
N THR A 128 17.71 29.80 4.02
CA THR A 128 17.02 28.89 4.95
C THR A 128 17.95 28.58 6.12
N PHE A 129 17.46 28.80 7.33
CA PHE A 129 18.14 28.45 8.58
C PHE A 129 17.47 27.25 9.19
N THR A 130 18.25 26.43 9.89
CA THR A 130 17.75 25.23 10.59
C THR A 130 18.33 25.17 11.99
N ASP A 131 17.52 24.70 12.92
CA ASP A 131 17.90 24.45 14.31
C ASP A 131 17.28 23.14 14.82
N LEU A 132 18.06 22.37 15.58
CA LEU A 132 17.60 21.14 16.22
C LEU A 132 17.88 21.23 17.71
N ARG A 133 16.84 21.02 18.51
CA ARG A 133 16.90 21.05 19.97
C ARG A 133 16.24 19.83 20.58
N ALA A 134 16.61 19.52 21.80
CA ALA A 134 16.08 18.41 22.59
C ALA A 134 15.61 18.87 23.96
N GLY A 135 14.56 18.22 24.49
CA GLY A 135 13.98 18.51 25.78
C GLY A 135 12.60 19.17 25.72
N ILE A 136 12.04 19.55 26.87
CA ILE A 136 10.62 19.92 27.00
C ILE A 136 10.43 21.40 27.22
N MET A 137 11.34 22.06 27.89
CA MET A 137 11.21 23.50 28.22
C MET A 137 11.33 24.33 26.93
N GLY A 138 10.25 24.95 26.50
CA GLY A 138 10.19 25.72 25.27
C GLY A 138 10.56 24.85 24.07
N ASP A 139 11.57 25.26 23.33
CA ASP A 139 12.11 24.49 22.19
C ASP A 139 13.17 23.46 22.59
N GLY A 140 13.59 23.41 23.84
CA GLY A 140 14.67 22.56 24.36
C GLY A 140 16.07 23.18 24.23
N ASN A 141 17.08 22.38 24.55
CA ASN A 141 18.50 22.75 24.49
C ASN A 141 19.20 22.11 23.28
N LYS A 142 20.35 22.68 22.89
CA LYS A 142 21.21 22.05 21.89
C LYS A 142 21.73 20.72 22.44
N MET A 143 21.79 19.73 21.57
CA MET A 143 22.32 18.41 21.89
C MET A 143 23.78 18.30 21.44
N ASP A 144 24.61 17.60 22.21
CA ASP A 144 26.00 17.35 21.84
C ASP A 144 26.12 16.35 20.68
N GLY A 145 27.31 16.33 20.07
CA GLY A 145 27.56 15.48 18.90
C GLY A 145 27.49 13.98 19.21
N LYS A 146 27.94 13.58 20.43
CA LYS A 146 27.94 12.16 20.83
C LYS A 146 26.53 11.63 21.01
N ALA A 147 25.66 12.36 21.72
CA ALA A 147 24.27 11.99 21.87
C ALA A 147 23.52 11.95 20.53
N ARG A 148 23.85 12.85 19.59
CA ARG A 148 23.26 12.84 18.26
C ARG A 148 23.66 11.61 17.42
N GLU A 149 24.91 11.14 17.55
CA GLU A 149 25.34 9.91 16.85
C GLU A 149 24.52 8.68 17.26
N LEU A 150 24.10 8.58 18.53
CA LEU A 150 23.29 7.49 19.06
C LEU A 150 21.82 7.51 18.54
N LEU A 151 21.37 8.62 17.98
CA LEU A 151 20.03 8.77 17.40
C LEU A 151 19.93 8.47 15.91
N LYS A 152 21.06 8.26 15.23
CA LYS A 152 21.07 8.03 13.78
C LYS A 152 20.38 6.74 13.41
N CYS A 153 19.40 6.84 12.50
CA CYS A 153 18.67 5.69 11.98
C CYS A 153 19.34 5.07 10.76
N THR A 154 19.05 3.81 10.49
CA THR A 154 19.41 3.15 9.22
C THR A 154 18.36 3.48 8.17
N TYR A 155 18.80 3.93 7.00
CA TYR A 155 17.89 4.28 5.90
C TYR A 155 18.22 3.50 4.63
N LEU A 156 17.21 2.85 4.06
CA LEU A 156 17.27 2.10 2.82
C LEU A 156 16.42 2.80 1.75
N LYS A 157 17.09 3.30 0.71
CA LYS A 157 16.46 4.04 -0.40
C LYS A 157 15.56 3.15 -1.26
N PRO A 158 14.56 3.70 -1.97
CA PRO A 158 13.70 2.96 -2.88
C PRO A 158 14.47 2.39 -4.09
N LEU A 159 15.27 3.22 -4.74
CA LEU A 159 16.15 2.81 -5.86
C LEU A 159 17.54 2.50 -5.32
N ARG A 160 17.77 1.23 -5.01
CA ARG A 160 19.03 0.76 -4.46
C ARG A 160 19.94 0.33 -5.60
N ASP A 161 21.06 1.00 -5.77
CA ASP A 161 22.16 0.49 -6.58
C ASP A 161 22.98 -0.48 -5.71
N ALA A 162 22.39 -1.64 -5.43
CA ALA A 162 23.01 -2.65 -4.57
C ALA A 162 24.36 -3.12 -5.14
N GLU A 163 24.50 -3.18 -6.45
CA GLU A 163 25.78 -3.52 -7.10
C GLU A 163 26.84 -2.51 -6.72
N ARG A 164 26.52 -1.21 -6.81
CA ARG A 164 27.44 -0.14 -6.47
C ARG A 164 27.74 -0.03 -4.97
N GLU A 165 26.72 -0.22 -4.12
CA GLU A 165 26.88 -0.15 -2.66
C GLU A 165 27.66 -1.33 -2.09
N MET A 166 27.61 -2.51 -2.75
CA MET A 166 28.36 -3.71 -2.38
C MET A 166 29.69 -3.87 -3.11
N ALA A 167 29.99 -2.98 -4.07
CA ALA A 167 31.23 -3.00 -4.80
C ALA A 167 32.40 -2.50 -3.96
N SER A 168 33.61 -2.95 -4.33
CA SER A 168 34.87 -2.46 -3.78
C SER A 168 35.07 -0.98 -4.12
N ARG A 169 34.89 -0.10 -3.14
CA ARG A 169 35.15 1.34 -3.27
C ARG A 169 35.36 1.99 -1.90
N LYS A 170 36.06 3.12 -1.91
CA LYS A 170 36.24 3.93 -0.70
C LYS A 170 34.88 4.38 -0.14
N GLY A 171 34.64 4.04 1.13
CA GLY A 171 33.40 4.37 1.82
C GLY A 171 32.19 3.59 1.31
N SER A 172 32.37 2.41 0.67
CA SER A 172 31.27 1.53 0.28
C SER A 172 30.43 1.14 1.49
N ARG A 173 29.13 0.90 1.27
CA ARG A 173 28.25 0.51 2.37
C ARG A 173 28.68 -0.82 2.98
N LEU A 174 29.12 -1.76 2.15
CA LEU A 174 29.71 -3.04 2.60
C LEU A 174 30.89 -2.80 3.56
N SER A 175 31.82 -1.91 3.22
CA SER A 175 32.97 -1.65 4.08
C SER A 175 32.56 -1.04 5.43
N GLN A 176 31.52 -0.18 5.45
CA GLN A 176 30.97 0.36 6.69
C GLN A 176 30.33 -0.72 7.57
N ILE A 177 29.55 -1.63 6.95
CA ILE A 177 28.93 -2.77 7.63
C ILE A 177 30.00 -3.65 8.28
N LEU A 178 31.02 -4.05 7.50
CA LEU A 178 32.10 -4.87 7.99
C LEU A 178 32.91 -4.19 9.09
N TYR A 179 33.25 -2.90 8.91
CA TYR A 179 34.05 -2.14 9.88
C TYR A 179 33.36 -1.98 11.24
N ASN A 180 32.04 -1.92 11.26
CA ASN A 180 31.23 -1.80 12.48
C ASN A 180 30.88 -3.17 13.09
N HIS A 181 31.10 -4.26 12.38
CA HIS A 181 30.78 -5.60 12.87
C HIS A 181 31.73 -6.03 14.01
N LYS A 182 31.20 -6.71 15.04
CA LYS A 182 31.94 -7.16 16.24
C LYS A 182 33.21 -7.95 15.90
N SER A 183 33.21 -8.72 14.82
CA SER A 183 34.39 -9.50 14.38
C SER A 183 35.57 -8.63 13.92
N PHE A 184 35.38 -7.32 13.71
CA PHE A 184 36.41 -6.40 13.23
C PHE A 184 36.78 -5.32 14.28
N GLN A 185 36.48 -5.56 15.56
CA GLN A 185 36.76 -4.59 16.65
C GLN A 185 38.27 -4.45 16.92
N GLU A 186 39.07 -5.51 16.78
CA GLU A 186 40.54 -5.46 16.94
C GLU A 186 41.20 -4.86 15.68
N LYS A 187 41.11 -3.54 15.54
CA LYS A 187 41.46 -2.81 14.31
C LYS A 187 42.94 -2.85 13.92
N GLU A 188 43.84 -2.93 14.89
CA GLU A 188 45.29 -2.87 14.65
C GLU A 188 45.93 -4.25 14.45
N ASN A 189 45.44 -5.30 15.10
CA ASN A 189 45.99 -6.65 15.07
C ASN A 189 45.08 -7.66 14.35
N HIS A 190 44.20 -7.19 13.45
CA HIS A 190 43.25 -8.06 12.79
C HIS A 190 43.96 -8.99 11.79
N LYS A 191 43.58 -10.26 11.75
CA LYS A 191 44.16 -11.29 10.87
C LYS A 191 44.21 -10.94 9.38
N LEU A 192 43.23 -10.15 8.90
CA LEU A 192 43.21 -9.61 7.52
C LEU A 192 44.39 -8.69 7.24
N VAL A 193 44.83 -7.91 8.22
CA VAL A 193 46.00 -7.02 8.08
C VAL A 193 47.25 -7.83 7.84
N GLU A 194 47.43 -8.94 8.59
CA GLU A 194 48.56 -9.89 8.40
C GLU A 194 48.53 -10.57 7.02
N ILE A 195 47.32 -10.95 6.55
CA ILE A 195 47.14 -11.58 5.24
C ILE A 195 47.55 -10.59 4.12
N ILE A 196 47.09 -9.37 4.18
CA ILE A 196 47.42 -8.36 3.17
C ILE A 196 48.90 -7.96 3.25
N LYS A 197 49.48 -7.89 4.44
CA LYS A 197 50.91 -7.67 4.62
C LYS A 197 51.73 -8.74 3.90
N LYS A 198 51.43 -10.02 4.09
CA LYS A 198 52.08 -11.13 3.38
C LYS A 198 51.88 -11.06 1.87
N ALA A 199 50.64 -10.73 1.43
CA ALA A 199 50.37 -10.58 0.00
C ALA A 199 51.17 -9.42 -0.61
N ASN A 200 51.29 -8.29 0.06
CA ASN A 200 52.14 -7.15 -0.40
C ASN A 200 53.62 -7.56 -0.46
N GLU A 201 54.14 -8.32 0.53
CA GLU A 201 55.50 -8.84 0.55
C GLU A 201 55.78 -9.82 -0.63
N GLU A 202 54.82 -10.67 -0.98
CA GLU A 202 54.93 -11.56 -2.13
C GLU A 202 54.88 -10.83 -3.47
N ILE A 203 54.03 -9.83 -3.58
CA ILE A 203 53.96 -8.97 -4.76
C ILE A 203 55.23 -8.19 -4.94
N ASP A 204 55.79 -7.63 -3.87
CA ASP A 204 57.09 -6.94 -3.91
C ASP A 204 58.21 -7.88 -4.38
N LYS A 205 58.26 -9.11 -3.84
CA LYS A 205 59.21 -10.13 -4.29
C LYS A 205 59.06 -10.48 -5.76
N TYR A 206 57.83 -10.57 -6.27
CA TYR A 206 57.58 -10.84 -7.69
C TYR A 206 58.19 -9.77 -8.60
N PHE A 207 58.04 -8.48 -8.23
CA PHE A 207 58.56 -7.35 -8.99
C PHE A 207 60.06 -7.04 -8.73
N VAL A 208 60.65 -7.63 -7.67
CA VAL A 208 62.09 -7.45 -7.38
C VAL A 208 62.95 -8.52 -8.08
N ASN A 209 62.36 -9.69 -8.49
CA ASN A 209 63.09 -10.72 -9.18
C ASN A 209 63.34 -10.40 -10.65
N ASP A 210 64.57 -10.13 -10.96
CA ASP A 210 65.43 -10.06 -12.15
C ASP A 210 64.95 -9.56 -13.53
N ASP A 211 63.67 -9.60 -13.90
CA ASP A 211 63.23 -9.25 -15.26
C ASP A 211 62.23 -8.09 -15.32
N ASP A 212 61.92 -7.42 -14.21
CA ASP A 212 60.92 -6.36 -14.23
C ASP A 212 61.46 -4.97 -14.61
N VAL A 213 61.46 -4.73 -15.92
CA VAL A 213 61.85 -3.48 -16.54
C VAL A 213 61.01 -2.28 -16.02
N VAL A 214 59.77 -2.50 -15.53
CA VAL A 214 58.85 -1.46 -15.12
C VAL A 214 59.30 -0.75 -13.85
N LEU A 215 59.62 -1.52 -12.80
CA LEU A 215 60.01 -0.94 -11.51
C LEU A 215 61.41 -0.30 -11.60
N GLN A 216 62.35 -0.90 -12.36
CA GLN A 216 63.65 -0.31 -12.64
C GLN A 216 63.55 0.95 -13.47
N THR A 217 62.69 0.99 -14.48
CA THR A 217 62.42 2.18 -15.30
C THR A 217 61.80 3.29 -14.45
N LEU A 218 60.83 2.97 -13.57
CA LEU A 218 60.22 3.91 -12.63
C LEU A 218 61.28 4.46 -11.65
N LYS A 219 62.13 3.60 -11.07
CA LYS A 219 63.23 4.00 -10.18
C LYS A 219 64.20 4.96 -10.90
N SER A 220 64.61 4.65 -12.13
CA SER A 220 65.52 5.48 -12.91
C SER A 220 64.89 6.83 -13.27
N ASN A 221 63.64 6.85 -13.67
CA ASN A 221 62.92 8.07 -14.01
C ASN A 221 62.71 8.97 -12.79
N VAL A 222 62.28 8.40 -11.66
CA VAL A 222 62.08 9.13 -10.39
C VAL A 222 63.42 9.70 -9.89
N SER A 223 64.51 8.88 -9.97
CA SER A 223 65.85 9.33 -9.57
C SER A 223 66.40 10.45 -10.45
N ALA A 224 65.95 10.56 -11.71
CA ALA A 224 66.35 11.66 -12.62
C ALA A 224 65.68 13.00 -12.24
N PHE A 225 64.58 12.99 -11.48
CA PHE A 225 63.83 14.19 -11.06
C PHE A 225 64.11 14.60 -9.61
N LEU A 226 64.83 13.79 -8.83
CA LEU A 226 65.09 14.04 -7.41
C LEU A 226 66.58 14.36 -7.16
N ASP A 227 66.84 15.14 -6.13
CA ASP A 227 68.21 15.41 -5.68
C ASP A 227 68.87 14.13 -5.17
N LYS A 228 70.20 13.99 -5.40
CA LYS A 228 71.03 12.81 -5.09
C LYS A 228 70.97 12.34 -3.62
N GLN A 229 70.36 13.10 -2.71
CA GLN A 229 70.23 12.76 -1.29
C GLN A 229 68.88 12.15 -0.92
N SER A 230 67.92 12.06 -1.85
CA SER A 230 66.56 11.50 -1.59
C SER A 230 66.49 10.06 -2.08
N ALA A 231 66.74 9.11 -1.20
CA ALA A 231 66.54 7.68 -1.50
C ALA A 231 65.06 7.33 -1.41
N ILE A 232 64.31 7.54 -2.49
CA ILE A 232 62.89 7.09 -2.58
C ILE A 232 62.85 5.82 -3.41
N GLU A 233 62.41 4.71 -2.79
CA GLU A 233 62.19 3.44 -3.47
C GLU A 233 60.71 3.23 -3.72
N PRO A 234 60.24 3.25 -4.99
CA PRO A 234 58.86 2.90 -5.31
C PRO A 234 58.63 1.42 -5.09
N ASN A 235 57.50 1.06 -4.50
CA ASN A 235 57.05 -0.28 -4.31
C ASN A 235 55.57 -0.43 -4.72
N PHE A 236 55.17 -1.65 -5.08
CA PHE A 236 53.77 -1.95 -5.37
C PHE A 236 53.07 -2.50 -4.12
N VAL A 237 51.90 -1.94 -3.83
CA VAL A 237 51.04 -2.42 -2.74
C VAL A 237 49.61 -2.62 -3.25
N THR A 238 48.96 -3.74 -2.88
CA THR A 238 47.57 -4.02 -3.26
C THR A 238 46.56 -3.22 -2.43
N ALA A 239 46.84 -3.01 -1.16
CA ALA A 239 46.03 -2.20 -0.28
C ALA A 239 46.86 -1.60 0.86
N ASN A 240 46.44 -0.46 1.38
CA ASN A 240 47.00 0.10 2.59
C ASN A 240 46.75 -0.87 3.77
N LEU A 241 47.71 -1.02 4.69
CA LEU A 241 47.65 -1.93 5.85
C LEU A 241 46.65 -1.47 6.94
N GLN A 242 45.92 -0.40 6.73
CA GLN A 242 44.80 -0.04 7.61
C GLN A 242 43.60 -0.93 7.34
N LEU A 243 43.05 -1.55 8.39
CA LEU A 243 41.90 -2.43 8.27
C LEU A 243 40.74 -1.81 7.47
N LYS A 244 40.45 -0.53 7.69
CA LYS A 244 39.45 0.23 6.93
C LYS A 244 39.69 0.17 5.43
N SER A 245 40.91 0.41 4.97
CA SER A 245 41.26 0.39 3.54
C SER A 245 41.17 -1.01 2.96
N ILE A 246 41.51 -2.03 3.75
CA ILE A 246 41.34 -3.43 3.36
C ILE A 246 39.87 -3.77 3.15
N LEU A 247 38.99 -3.38 4.08
CA LEU A 247 37.56 -3.61 3.97
C LEU A 247 36.93 -2.84 2.80
N GLU A 248 37.43 -1.65 2.49
CA GLU A 248 37.02 -0.85 1.32
C GLU A 248 37.43 -1.51 -0.02
N SER A 249 38.41 -2.40 -0.02
CA SER A 249 38.82 -3.16 -1.21
C SER A 249 38.01 -4.44 -1.43
N LEU A 250 37.19 -4.87 -0.46
CA LEU A 250 36.37 -6.07 -0.58
C LEU A 250 35.07 -5.79 -1.37
N SER A 251 34.67 -6.77 -2.17
CA SER A 251 33.35 -6.83 -2.81
C SER A 251 32.63 -8.11 -2.41
N LEU A 252 31.31 -8.06 -2.30
CA LEU A 252 30.49 -9.22 -1.99
C LEU A 252 29.83 -9.72 -3.27
N ASN A 253 30.27 -10.91 -3.74
CA ASN A 253 29.71 -11.58 -4.90
C ASN A 253 28.94 -12.84 -4.47
N LEU A 254 27.77 -13.07 -5.08
CA LEU A 254 26.93 -14.23 -4.76
C LEU A 254 27.31 -15.49 -5.57
N SER A 255 27.90 -15.33 -6.73
CA SER A 255 28.34 -16.41 -7.62
C SER A 255 29.19 -15.84 -8.77
N GLU A 256 29.73 -16.74 -9.61
CA GLU A 256 30.43 -16.36 -10.87
C GLU A 256 29.49 -15.73 -11.92
N ILE A 257 28.16 -15.91 -11.76
CA ILE A 257 27.15 -15.33 -12.65
C ILE A 257 26.61 -14.04 -11.98
N LYS A 258 26.58 -12.94 -12.73
CA LYS A 258 26.01 -11.67 -12.24
C LYS A 258 24.55 -11.88 -11.82
N PRO A 259 24.21 -11.68 -10.53
CA PRO A 259 22.83 -11.83 -10.06
C PRO A 259 21.96 -10.69 -10.61
N GLY A 260 20.67 -10.98 -10.85
CA GLY A 260 19.71 -9.94 -11.20
C GLY A 260 19.47 -8.93 -10.06
N LEU A 261 18.96 -7.74 -10.39
CA LEU A 261 18.73 -6.63 -9.45
C LEU A 261 17.94 -7.04 -8.18
N GLY A 262 16.96 -7.91 -8.32
CA GLY A 262 16.16 -8.38 -7.17
C GLY A 262 16.99 -9.15 -6.14
N LEU A 263 17.88 -10.03 -6.58
CA LEU A 263 18.74 -10.80 -5.66
C LEU A 263 19.80 -9.90 -5.01
N GLN A 264 20.34 -8.94 -5.76
CA GLN A 264 21.26 -7.93 -5.21
C GLN A 264 20.58 -7.07 -4.13
N ASN A 265 19.32 -6.67 -4.35
CA ASN A 265 18.54 -5.93 -3.35
C ASN A 265 18.29 -6.74 -2.08
N LEU A 266 17.95 -8.03 -2.21
CA LEU A 266 17.79 -8.90 -1.03
C LEU A 266 19.09 -9.03 -0.24
N LEU A 267 20.22 -9.19 -0.94
CA LEU A 267 21.53 -9.24 -0.30
C LEU A 267 21.86 -7.95 0.46
N PHE A 268 21.57 -6.80 -0.17
CA PHE A 268 21.77 -5.51 0.46
C PHE A 268 20.91 -5.34 1.71
N ILE A 269 19.61 -5.69 1.64
CA ILE A 269 18.71 -5.64 2.79
C ILE A 269 19.23 -6.58 3.90
N ALA A 270 19.60 -7.81 3.57
CA ALA A 270 20.13 -8.75 4.55
C ALA A 270 21.40 -8.24 5.24
N ALA A 271 22.30 -7.60 4.50
CA ALA A 271 23.51 -7.00 5.05
C ALA A 271 23.20 -5.82 6.01
N GLU A 272 22.23 -4.98 5.68
CA GLU A 272 21.78 -3.90 6.55
C GLU A 272 21.08 -4.41 7.81
N LEU A 273 20.26 -5.46 7.70
CA LEU A 273 19.61 -6.11 8.85
C LEU A 273 20.64 -6.74 9.79
N LEU A 274 21.68 -7.36 9.23
CA LEU A 274 22.79 -7.89 10.03
C LEU A 274 23.47 -6.79 10.86
N LEU A 275 23.66 -5.62 10.27
CA LEU A 275 24.27 -4.49 10.96
C LEU A 275 23.38 -3.99 12.11
N LEU A 276 22.07 -3.80 11.85
CA LEU A 276 21.10 -3.35 12.87
C LEU A 276 21.07 -4.27 14.09
N GLY A 277 21.18 -5.58 13.90
CA GLY A 277 21.21 -6.56 15.00
C GLY A 277 22.48 -6.51 15.84
N GLN A 278 23.52 -5.81 15.41
CA GLN A 278 24.85 -5.80 16.07
C GLN A 278 25.24 -4.47 16.70
N TYR A 279 24.40 -3.42 16.58
CA TYR A 279 24.67 -2.16 17.28
C TYR A 279 24.70 -2.40 18.79
N ASP A 280 25.67 -1.76 19.45
CA ASP A 280 25.73 -1.71 20.90
C ASP A 280 24.39 -1.21 21.46
N ASP A 281 24.02 -1.69 22.65
CA ASP A 281 22.70 -1.46 23.27
C ASP A 281 22.42 0.02 23.63
N GLU A 282 23.29 0.96 23.23
CA GLU A 282 23.21 2.39 23.59
C GLU A 282 22.51 3.27 22.56
N GLY A 283 22.35 2.84 21.29
CA GLY A 283 21.80 3.65 20.21
C GLY A 283 20.41 3.21 19.74
N ILE A 284 19.72 4.09 18.98
CA ILE A 284 18.41 3.75 18.42
C ILE A 284 18.53 2.65 17.35
N LYS A 285 17.74 1.60 17.50
CA LYS A 285 17.63 0.51 16.51
C LYS A 285 16.42 0.75 15.63
N LEU A 286 16.49 1.76 14.73
CA LEU A 286 15.41 2.16 13.81
C LEU A 286 15.85 2.00 12.37
N ALA A 287 15.07 1.22 11.61
CA ALA A 287 15.20 1.05 10.16
C ALA A 287 14.07 1.77 9.42
N LEU A 288 14.43 2.67 8.55
CA LEU A 288 13.53 3.33 7.58
C LEU A 288 13.75 2.69 6.22
N VAL A 289 12.72 2.08 5.64
CA VAL A 289 12.80 1.39 4.35
C VAL A 289 11.74 1.92 3.41
N GLU A 290 12.17 2.62 2.36
CA GLU A 290 11.23 3.07 1.34
C GLU A 290 11.08 2.03 0.22
N GLU A 291 9.82 1.88 -0.24
CA GLU A 291 9.45 0.99 -1.34
C GLU A 291 10.14 -0.37 -1.24
N ILE A 292 9.86 -1.08 -0.14
CA ILE A 292 10.51 -2.37 0.17
C ILE A 292 10.36 -3.39 -0.97
N GLU A 293 9.31 -3.24 -1.79
CA GLU A 293 9.01 -4.05 -2.97
C GLU A 293 9.89 -3.76 -4.19
N SER A 294 10.66 -2.66 -4.22
CA SER A 294 11.42 -2.23 -5.39
C SER A 294 12.30 -3.34 -5.94
N HIS A 295 12.12 -3.65 -7.23
CA HIS A 295 12.82 -4.69 -7.99
C HIS A 295 12.63 -6.13 -7.47
N LEU A 296 11.70 -6.37 -6.54
CA LEU A 296 11.42 -7.71 -6.03
C LEU A 296 10.21 -8.33 -6.75
N HIS A 297 10.37 -9.58 -7.19
CA HIS A 297 9.25 -10.38 -7.66
C HIS A 297 8.22 -10.59 -6.51
N PRO A 298 6.90 -10.64 -6.77
CA PRO A 298 5.87 -10.76 -5.73
C PRO A 298 6.16 -11.84 -4.67
N GLN A 299 6.60 -13.02 -5.07
CA GLN A 299 6.96 -14.08 -4.11
C GLN A 299 8.17 -13.75 -3.21
N ALA A 300 9.08 -12.90 -3.69
CA ALA A 300 10.19 -12.43 -2.88
C ALA A 300 9.73 -11.34 -1.89
N GLN A 301 8.79 -10.49 -2.29
CA GLN A 301 8.15 -9.50 -1.41
C GLN A 301 7.48 -10.19 -0.21
N LEU A 302 6.68 -11.25 -0.47
CA LEU A 302 5.97 -12.00 0.57
C LEU A 302 6.97 -12.61 1.57
N ARG A 303 8.00 -13.31 1.08
CA ARG A 303 9.03 -13.92 1.96
C ARG A 303 9.80 -12.89 2.77
N LEU A 304 10.08 -11.72 2.19
CA LEU A 304 10.82 -10.66 2.87
C LEU A 304 10.00 -10.07 4.03
N ILE A 305 8.72 -9.74 3.78
CA ILE A 305 7.88 -9.16 4.83
C ILE A 305 7.57 -10.19 5.93
N GLU A 306 7.33 -11.45 5.57
CA GLU A 306 7.16 -12.54 6.51
C GLU A 306 8.41 -12.69 7.40
N TYR A 307 9.59 -12.70 6.80
CA TYR A 307 10.86 -12.77 7.53
C TYR A 307 11.02 -11.60 8.50
N ILE A 308 10.78 -10.37 8.04
CA ILE A 308 10.90 -9.19 8.91
C ILE A 308 9.90 -9.26 10.07
N GLN A 309 8.66 -9.65 9.84
CA GLN A 309 7.65 -9.75 10.90
C GLN A 309 7.97 -10.86 11.91
N ASN A 310 8.44 -12.03 11.45
CA ASN A 310 8.71 -13.15 12.33
C ASN A 310 9.99 -12.98 13.16
N GLU A 311 11.05 -12.41 12.56
CA GLU A 311 12.36 -12.33 13.22
C GLU A 311 12.52 -11.05 14.07
N TYR A 312 11.80 -9.97 13.71
CA TYR A 312 12.09 -8.66 14.29
C TYR A 312 10.91 -8.01 15.04
N ASP A 313 9.69 -8.56 15.05
CA ASP A 313 8.55 -7.94 15.75
C ASP A 313 8.81 -7.81 17.26
N ASP A 314 9.58 -8.73 17.86
CA ASP A 314 9.96 -8.73 19.28
C ASP A 314 11.47 -8.53 19.54
N SER A 315 12.27 -8.19 18.54
CA SER A 315 13.74 -8.11 18.62
C SER A 315 14.26 -6.80 19.24
N GLY A 316 13.38 -5.86 19.55
CA GLY A 316 13.77 -4.50 20.00
C GLY A 316 14.22 -3.59 18.85
N ILE A 317 14.13 -4.03 17.58
CA ILE A 317 14.38 -3.22 16.40
C ILE A 317 13.05 -2.68 15.90
N GLN A 318 12.98 -1.37 15.65
CA GLN A 318 11.80 -0.72 15.07
C GLN A 318 11.98 -0.54 13.57
N PHE A 319 10.96 -0.96 12.80
CA PHE A 319 10.88 -0.74 11.36
C PHE A 319 9.79 0.25 11.01
N ILE A 320 10.09 1.17 10.11
CA ILE A 320 9.10 2.01 9.43
C ILE A 320 9.31 1.78 7.93
N LEU A 321 8.41 1.01 7.35
CA LEU A 321 8.44 0.59 5.95
C LEU A 321 7.42 1.41 5.16
N SER A 322 7.71 1.74 3.90
CA SER A 322 6.69 2.26 2.98
C SER A 322 6.45 1.29 1.83
N THR A 323 5.20 1.20 1.39
CA THR A 323 4.80 0.36 0.26
C THR A 323 3.63 0.95 -0.52
N HIS A 324 3.61 0.65 -1.82
CA HIS A 324 2.45 0.82 -2.69
C HIS A 324 2.02 -0.50 -3.35
N SER A 325 2.54 -1.64 -2.84
CA SER A 325 2.24 -2.99 -3.34
C SER A 325 1.03 -3.60 -2.63
N PRO A 326 -0.08 -3.89 -3.35
CA PRO A 326 -1.19 -4.66 -2.79
C PRO A 326 -0.77 -6.06 -2.33
N THR A 327 0.16 -6.69 -3.07
CA THR A 327 0.70 -8.01 -2.73
C THR A 327 1.38 -7.98 -1.36
N LEU A 328 2.22 -7.00 -1.10
CA LEU A 328 2.89 -6.86 0.18
C LEU A 328 1.88 -6.49 1.28
N SER A 329 0.94 -5.58 0.98
CA SER A 329 -0.08 -5.14 1.93
C SER A 329 -1.01 -6.26 2.39
N SER A 330 -1.18 -7.34 1.59
CA SER A 330 -1.99 -8.50 1.98
C SER A 330 -1.35 -9.39 3.06
N GLU A 331 -0.02 -9.39 3.18
CA GLU A 331 0.73 -10.21 4.14
C GLU A 331 1.12 -9.45 5.41
N ILE A 332 0.90 -8.14 5.43
CA ILE A 332 1.21 -7.33 6.61
C ILE A 332 0.21 -7.66 7.72
N ASN A 333 0.72 -7.82 8.94
CA ASN A 333 -0.15 -7.85 10.09
C ASN A 333 -0.90 -6.52 10.19
N ILE A 334 -2.23 -6.56 10.03
CA ILE A 334 -3.08 -5.37 9.90
C ILE A 334 -2.88 -4.38 11.06
N LYS A 335 -2.61 -4.85 12.29
CA LYS A 335 -2.32 -3.99 13.45
C LYS A 335 -1.11 -3.06 13.23
N ASN A 336 -0.21 -3.41 12.29
CA ASN A 336 1.01 -2.67 11.97
C ASN A 336 0.83 -1.70 10.81
N ALA A 337 -0.33 -1.69 10.16
CA ALA A 337 -0.62 -0.86 8.99
C ALA A 337 -1.00 0.57 9.38
N LEU A 338 -0.44 1.52 8.65
CA LEU A 338 -0.67 2.96 8.72
C LEU A 338 -1.11 3.42 7.32
N ILE A 339 -2.41 3.64 7.12
CA ILE A 339 -2.95 4.06 5.82
C ILE A 339 -2.71 5.55 5.64
N CYS A 340 -1.92 5.91 4.63
CA CYS A 340 -1.63 7.29 4.26
C CYS A 340 -2.57 7.75 3.15
N LYS A 341 -3.41 8.75 3.43
CA LYS A 341 -4.39 9.27 2.48
C LYS A 341 -4.76 10.71 2.79
N ASN A 342 -4.92 11.54 1.76
CA ASN A 342 -5.37 12.94 1.88
C ASN A 342 -4.56 13.72 2.92
N SER A 343 -3.24 13.58 2.90
CA SER A 343 -2.32 14.18 3.87
C SER A 343 -2.61 13.81 5.33
N LYS A 344 -3.22 12.64 5.57
CA LYS A 344 -3.49 12.08 6.91
C LYS A 344 -2.97 10.66 7.00
N VAL A 345 -2.79 10.19 8.23
CA VAL A 345 -2.38 8.81 8.52
C VAL A 345 -3.39 8.17 9.47
N TYR A 346 -3.90 7.03 9.07
CA TYR A 346 -4.90 6.25 9.80
C TYR A 346 -4.26 4.95 10.27
N SER A 347 -4.03 4.85 11.56
CA SER A 347 -3.48 3.63 12.16
C SER A 347 -4.56 2.55 12.30
N LEU A 348 -4.24 1.34 11.85
CA LEU A 348 -5.09 0.17 12.03
C LEU A 348 -4.79 -0.59 13.33
N ALA A 349 -4.07 0.02 14.26
CA ALA A 349 -3.81 -0.55 15.57
C ALA A 349 -5.10 -0.66 16.42
N PRO A 350 -5.20 -1.65 17.33
CA PRO A 350 -6.41 -1.92 18.11
C PRO A 350 -6.94 -0.74 18.94
N GLU A 351 -6.05 0.14 19.37
CA GLU A 351 -6.40 1.37 20.08
C GLU A 351 -7.13 2.39 19.21
N ASN A 352 -6.94 2.37 17.90
CA ASN A 352 -7.45 3.37 16.96
C ASN A 352 -8.67 2.91 16.17
N THR A 353 -8.82 1.60 15.89
CA THR A 353 -9.90 1.05 15.05
C THR A 353 -11.02 0.40 15.86
N LYS A 354 -12.16 0.15 15.21
CA LYS A 354 -13.26 -0.64 15.77
C LYS A 354 -13.10 -2.16 15.56
N LEU A 355 -11.96 -2.60 15.01
CA LEU A 355 -11.65 -4.01 14.85
C LEU A 355 -11.46 -4.68 16.22
N ASP A 356 -12.12 -5.81 16.43
CA ASP A 356 -11.89 -6.67 17.59
C ASP A 356 -10.84 -7.76 17.31
N LYS A 357 -10.46 -8.51 18.33
CA LYS A 357 -9.44 -9.57 18.20
C LYS A 357 -9.84 -10.64 17.17
N GLY A 358 -11.11 -10.96 17.04
CA GLY A 358 -11.63 -11.92 16.06
C GLY A 358 -11.55 -11.38 14.63
N ASP A 359 -11.80 -10.07 14.46
CA ASP A 359 -11.71 -9.40 13.17
C ASP A 359 -10.25 -9.42 12.66
N TYR A 360 -9.25 -9.12 13.50
CA TYR A 360 -7.83 -9.21 13.11
C TYR A 360 -7.43 -10.60 12.66
N LEU A 361 -7.85 -11.65 13.40
CA LEU A 361 -7.55 -13.04 13.03
C LEU A 361 -8.21 -13.44 11.70
N PHE A 362 -9.43 -12.96 11.46
CA PHE A 362 -10.12 -13.20 10.21
C PHE A 362 -9.43 -12.51 9.05
N LEU A 363 -9.20 -11.21 9.17
CA LEU A 363 -8.58 -10.40 8.11
C LEU A 363 -7.18 -10.90 7.76
N GLN A 364 -6.38 -11.32 8.73
CA GLN A 364 -5.06 -11.90 8.50
C GLN A 364 -5.09 -13.13 7.58
N ARG A 365 -6.20 -13.89 7.58
CA ARG A 365 -6.35 -15.10 6.76
C ARG A 365 -7.00 -14.86 5.41
N PHE A 366 -7.87 -13.84 5.31
CA PHE A 366 -8.74 -13.64 4.16
C PHE A 366 -8.43 -12.38 3.35
N LEU A 367 -7.47 -11.57 3.79
CA LEU A 367 -7.02 -10.40 3.05
C LEU A 367 -6.04 -10.83 1.96
N GLU A 368 -6.56 -11.09 0.78
CA GLU A 368 -5.79 -11.41 -0.43
C GLU A 368 -5.34 -10.13 -1.14
N SER A 369 -4.34 -10.24 -2.04
CA SER A 369 -3.83 -9.11 -2.81
C SER A 369 -4.91 -8.37 -3.61
N SER A 370 -5.90 -9.09 -4.14
CA SER A 370 -7.05 -8.50 -4.84
C SER A 370 -7.90 -7.61 -3.93
N LYS A 371 -8.11 -8.02 -2.67
CA LYS A 371 -8.83 -7.27 -1.66
C LYS A 371 -7.99 -6.14 -1.06
N ALA A 372 -6.67 -6.32 -0.95
CA ALA A 372 -5.75 -5.31 -0.45
C ALA A 372 -5.70 -4.05 -1.35
N ASN A 373 -6.15 -4.12 -2.60
CA ASN A 373 -6.35 -2.95 -3.46
C ASN A 373 -7.23 -1.87 -2.81
N MET A 374 -8.11 -2.23 -1.86
CA MET A 374 -8.94 -1.26 -1.14
C MET A 374 -8.12 -0.21 -0.37
N PHE A 375 -6.89 -0.51 0.05
CA PHE A 375 -6.03 0.45 0.74
C PHE A 375 -5.51 1.57 -0.19
N PHE A 376 -5.58 1.37 -1.51
CA PHE A 376 -5.08 2.28 -2.54
C PHE A 376 -6.22 2.97 -3.33
N SER A 377 -7.46 2.86 -2.86
CA SER A 377 -8.64 3.35 -3.58
C SER A 377 -9.09 4.71 -3.08
N GLN A 378 -9.80 5.47 -3.93
CA GLN A 378 -10.50 6.71 -3.54
C GLN A 378 -11.89 6.44 -2.99
N GLY A 379 -12.48 5.30 -3.34
CA GLY A 379 -13.75 4.80 -2.82
C GLY A 379 -13.81 3.28 -2.95
N ILE A 380 -14.71 2.64 -2.23
CA ILE A 380 -14.83 1.18 -2.20
C ILE A 380 -16.28 0.77 -2.39
N ILE A 381 -16.50 -0.25 -3.22
CA ILE A 381 -17.77 -0.97 -3.30
C ILE A 381 -17.51 -2.41 -2.88
N MET A 382 -18.15 -2.86 -1.80
CA MET A 382 -18.09 -4.24 -1.33
C MET A 382 -19.34 -4.99 -1.81
N VAL A 383 -19.14 -6.19 -2.38
CA VAL A 383 -20.20 -7.05 -2.91
C VAL A 383 -20.07 -8.48 -2.42
N GLU A 384 -21.17 -9.23 -2.45
CA GLU A 384 -21.23 -10.61 -1.94
C GLU A 384 -20.65 -11.64 -2.89
N GLY A 385 -20.76 -11.39 -4.21
CA GLY A 385 -20.47 -12.42 -5.18
C GLY A 385 -19.95 -11.95 -6.52
N ASP A 386 -19.74 -12.93 -7.40
CA ASP A 386 -19.18 -12.70 -8.73
C ASP A 386 -20.18 -12.04 -9.69
N ALA A 387 -21.48 -12.18 -9.46
CA ALA A 387 -22.49 -11.58 -10.32
C ALA A 387 -22.39 -10.04 -10.27
N GLU A 388 -22.35 -9.47 -9.08
CA GLU A 388 -22.14 -8.05 -8.86
C GLU A 388 -20.77 -7.61 -9.37
N ASN A 389 -19.73 -8.39 -9.08
CA ASN A 389 -18.35 -8.08 -9.48
C ASN A 389 -18.21 -7.95 -11.01
N LEU A 390 -18.97 -8.74 -11.77
CA LEU A 390 -18.97 -8.71 -13.25
C LEU A 390 -19.87 -7.62 -13.84
N LEU A 391 -21.01 -7.34 -13.19
CA LEU A 391 -22.02 -6.45 -13.75
C LEU A 391 -21.79 -4.96 -13.41
N LEU A 392 -21.37 -4.67 -12.18
CA LEU A 392 -21.26 -3.29 -11.69
C LEU A 392 -20.30 -2.40 -12.50
N PRO A 393 -19.14 -2.88 -12.98
CA PRO A 393 -18.25 -2.05 -13.81
C PRO A 393 -18.94 -1.56 -15.09
N THR A 394 -19.77 -2.41 -15.70
CA THR A 394 -20.53 -2.06 -16.90
C THR A 394 -21.62 -1.03 -16.59
N ILE A 395 -22.39 -1.22 -15.51
CA ILE A 395 -23.38 -0.23 -15.08
C ILE A 395 -22.70 1.12 -14.79
N ALA A 396 -21.58 1.12 -14.06
CA ALA A 396 -20.82 2.31 -13.73
C ALA A 396 -20.34 3.06 -14.99
N LYS A 397 -19.86 2.33 -16.01
CA LYS A 397 -19.47 2.90 -17.30
C LYS A 397 -20.65 3.54 -18.04
N ILE A 398 -21.83 2.91 -18.00
CA ILE A 398 -23.06 3.43 -18.62
C ILE A 398 -23.51 4.72 -17.96
N ILE A 399 -23.56 4.76 -16.63
CA ILE A 399 -24.06 5.92 -15.86
C ILE A 399 -23.04 7.06 -15.72
N ASP A 400 -21.91 6.98 -16.42
CA ASP A 400 -20.82 7.98 -16.40
C ASP A 400 -20.09 8.09 -15.05
N SER A 401 -20.00 7.00 -14.32
CA SER A 401 -19.29 6.86 -13.04
C SER A 401 -18.29 5.71 -13.11
N ASN A 402 -17.47 5.67 -14.19
CA ASN A 402 -16.50 4.59 -14.42
C ASN A 402 -15.56 4.40 -13.21
N LEU A 403 -15.58 3.22 -12.59
CA LEU A 403 -14.89 2.92 -11.33
C LEU A 403 -13.40 3.24 -11.42
N SER A 404 -12.72 2.88 -12.50
CA SER A 404 -11.29 3.14 -12.66
C SER A 404 -10.95 4.63 -12.78
N GLN A 405 -11.82 5.46 -13.38
CA GLN A 405 -11.62 6.90 -13.51
C GLN A 405 -11.77 7.63 -12.16
N TYR A 406 -12.61 7.09 -11.28
CA TYR A 406 -12.85 7.64 -9.94
C TYR A 406 -12.02 6.95 -8.86
N GLY A 407 -11.09 6.06 -9.23
CA GLY A 407 -10.25 5.33 -8.29
C GLY A 407 -11.05 4.44 -7.32
N VAL A 408 -12.21 3.93 -7.74
CA VAL A 408 -13.08 3.08 -6.94
C VAL A 408 -12.69 1.62 -7.11
N SER A 409 -12.40 0.93 -6.00
CA SER A 409 -12.18 -0.52 -5.99
C SER A 409 -13.47 -1.28 -5.70
N LEU A 410 -13.73 -2.27 -6.54
CA LEU A 410 -14.78 -3.25 -6.33
C LEU A 410 -14.20 -4.47 -5.62
N VAL A 411 -14.72 -4.79 -4.43
CA VAL A 411 -14.20 -5.84 -3.55
C VAL A 411 -15.25 -6.91 -3.33
N ASN A 412 -15.05 -8.07 -3.94
CA ASN A 412 -15.86 -9.26 -3.68
C ASN A 412 -15.41 -9.89 -2.36
N VAL A 413 -16.25 -9.83 -1.33
CA VAL A 413 -15.97 -10.42 -0.01
C VAL A 413 -16.34 -11.90 0.11
N GLY A 414 -17.06 -12.45 -0.89
CA GLY A 414 -17.42 -13.87 -0.98
C GLY A 414 -18.42 -14.38 0.06
N SER A 415 -18.99 -13.49 0.88
CA SER A 415 -19.95 -13.82 1.93
C SER A 415 -20.49 -12.56 2.61
N THR A 416 -21.34 -12.71 3.62
CA THR A 416 -21.82 -11.61 4.49
C THR A 416 -20.74 -11.10 5.48
N ALA A 417 -19.45 -11.30 5.20
CA ALA A 417 -18.35 -10.86 6.07
C ALA A 417 -18.04 -9.33 5.96
N PHE A 418 -18.93 -8.55 5.35
CA PHE A 418 -18.80 -7.10 5.17
C PHE A 418 -18.38 -6.36 6.43
N LEU A 419 -18.98 -6.71 7.58
CA LEU A 419 -18.70 -6.02 8.85
C LEU A 419 -17.22 -6.00 9.19
N ARG A 420 -16.50 -7.11 8.95
CA ARG A 420 -15.07 -7.22 9.27
C ARG A 420 -14.21 -6.37 8.35
N TYR A 421 -14.53 -6.36 7.06
CA TYR A 421 -13.80 -5.52 6.09
C TYR A 421 -14.14 -4.04 6.25
N SER A 422 -15.41 -3.69 6.50
CA SER A 422 -15.83 -2.30 6.66
C SER A 422 -15.28 -1.65 7.93
N LYS A 423 -15.11 -2.40 9.04
CA LYS A 423 -14.50 -1.92 10.28
C LYS A 423 -13.05 -1.42 10.11
N ILE A 424 -12.33 -1.84 9.05
CA ILE A 424 -11.00 -1.30 8.70
C ILE A 424 -11.06 0.22 8.54
N PHE A 425 -12.17 0.73 8.00
CA PHE A 425 -12.37 2.14 7.67
C PHE A 425 -13.04 2.94 8.79
N LEU A 426 -13.32 2.30 9.94
CA LEU A 426 -13.97 2.92 11.10
C LEU A 426 -12.95 3.16 12.21
N GLN A 427 -12.66 4.44 12.49
CA GLN A 427 -11.75 4.88 13.54
C GLN A 427 -12.52 5.19 14.84
N LYS A 428 -11.96 4.87 16.03
CA LYS A 428 -12.60 5.13 17.32
C LYS A 428 -12.74 6.61 17.63
N ASN A 429 -11.73 7.40 17.30
CA ASN A 429 -11.59 8.79 17.76
C ASN A 429 -11.67 9.84 16.63
N GLN A 430 -11.86 9.43 15.38
CA GLN A 430 -11.90 10.35 14.26
C GLN A 430 -13.32 10.48 13.71
N ARG A 431 -13.78 11.72 13.58
CA ARG A 431 -15.06 12.05 12.92
C ARG A 431 -14.93 12.11 11.39
N GLU A 432 -13.73 12.02 10.87
CA GLU A 432 -13.45 12.19 9.45
C GLU A 432 -13.46 10.84 8.70
N VAL A 433 -14.03 10.92 7.53
CA VAL A 433 -14.18 9.80 6.61
C VAL A 433 -12.86 9.54 5.91
N LEU A 434 -12.30 8.34 6.07
CA LEU A 434 -11.11 7.93 5.34
C LEU A 434 -11.38 7.92 3.83
N MET A 435 -12.48 7.27 3.42
CA MET A 435 -13.00 7.22 2.06
C MET A 435 -14.44 6.70 2.08
N PRO A 436 -15.27 7.00 1.06
CA PRO A 436 -16.62 6.44 0.96
C PRO A 436 -16.56 4.92 0.71
N VAL A 437 -17.32 4.17 1.49
CA VAL A 437 -17.44 2.72 1.37
C VAL A 437 -18.91 2.35 1.18
N SER A 438 -19.25 1.78 0.03
CA SER A 438 -20.57 1.22 -0.25
C SER A 438 -20.58 -0.29 0.00
N ILE A 439 -21.56 -0.78 0.72
CA ILE A 439 -21.87 -2.21 0.84
C ILE A 439 -23.12 -2.47 0.04
N ILE A 440 -23.02 -3.29 -1.01
CA ILE A 440 -24.17 -3.76 -1.79
C ILE A 440 -24.49 -5.18 -1.31
N THR A 441 -25.72 -5.38 -0.84
CA THR A 441 -26.16 -6.65 -0.27
C THR A 441 -27.63 -6.92 -0.59
N ASP A 442 -28.00 -8.18 -0.52
CA ASP A 442 -29.37 -8.62 -0.77
C ASP A 442 -30.21 -8.63 0.52
N VAL A 443 -31.50 -8.43 0.39
CA VAL A 443 -32.43 -8.53 1.52
C VAL A 443 -32.71 -9.99 1.91
N ASP A 444 -32.54 -10.92 0.97
CA ASP A 444 -32.68 -12.38 1.13
C ASP A 444 -34.06 -12.87 1.62
N ILE A 445 -35.13 -12.11 1.34
CA ILE A 445 -36.49 -12.50 1.65
C ILE A 445 -37.19 -12.96 0.38
N LYS A 446 -37.46 -14.25 0.31
CA LYS A 446 -38.19 -14.87 -0.80
C LYS A 446 -39.64 -14.39 -0.83
N PRO A 447 -40.15 -13.89 -1.99
CA PRO A 447 -41.54 -13.49 -2.13
C PRO A 447 -42.51 -14.65 -1.83
N LYS A 448 -43.58 -14.35 -1.12
CA LYS A 448 -44.72 -15.24 -0.92
C LYS A 448 -45.90 -14.71 -1.72
N TRP A 449 -46.62 -15.61 -2.34
CA TRP A 449 -47.73 -15.30 -3.23
C TRP A 449 -49.04 -15.84 -2.66
N ASP A 450 -50.09 -15.06 -2.80
CA ASP A 450 -51.47 -15.53 -2.65
C ASP A 450 -52.00 -16.15 -3.95
N GLU A 451 -53.21 -16.66 -3.95
CA GLU A 451 -53.86 -17.26 -5.13
C GLU A 451 -54.02 -16.25 -6.29
N ASP A 452 -54.09 -14.95 -5.99
CA ASP A 452 -54.20 -13.84 -6.96
C ASP A 452 -52.84 -13.35 -7.49
N ASN A 453 -51.71 -13.96 -7.09
CA ASN A 453 -50.33 -13.58 -7.45
C ASN A 453 -49.94 -12.16 -7.01
N LYS A 454 -50.46 -11.68 -5.89
CA LYS A 454 -50.02 -10.49 -5.19
C LYS A 454 -49.05 -10.84 -4.09
N ALA A 455 -48.01 -9.99 -3.87
CA ALA A 455 -47.11 -10.15 -2.74
C ALA A 455 -47.90 -10.00 -1.43
N LEU A 456 -47.66 -10.87 -0.45
CA LEU A 456 -48.30 -10.78 0.85
C LEU A 456 -47.76 -9.59 1.66
N ASP A 457 -48.60 -8.91 2.45
CA ASP A 457 -48.20 -7.78 3.32
C ASP A 457 -47.05 -8.14 4.27
N ILE A 458 -47.03 -9.42 4.74
CA ILE A 458 -45.92 -9.96 5.57
C ILE A 458 -44.56 -9.85 4.89
N GLU A 459 -44.49 -10.02 3.57
CA GLU A 459 -43.22 -9.86 2.84
C GLU A 459 -42.73 -8.42 2.92
N VAL A 460 -43.58 -7.43 2.74
CA VAL A 460 -43.24 -5.99 2.80
C VAL A 460 -42.71 -5.63 4.19
N GLU A 461 -43.43 -6.02 5.25
CA GLU A 461 -43.03 -5.76 6.64
C GLU A 461 -41.69 -6.43 6.98
N LEU A 462 -41.52 -7.71 6.61
CA LEU A 462 -40.27 -8.44 6.83
C LEU A 462 -39.11 -7.85 6.06
N THR A 463 -39.35 -7.39 4.83
CA THR A 463 -38.33 -6.74 4.00
C THR A 463 -37.84 -5.44 4.63
N GLU A 464 -38.74 -4.58 5.06
CA GLU A 464 -38.35 -3.29 5.70
C GLU A 464 -37.67 -3.52 7.05
N LYS A 465 -38.13 -4.47 7.86
CA LYS A 465 -37.46 -4.88 9.10
C LYS A 465 -36.02 -5.35 8.81
N ARG A 466 -35.84 -6.24 7.82
CA ARG A 466 -34.55 -6.79 7.46
C ARG A 466 -33.60 -5.70 6.94
N LYS A 467 -34.07 -4.76 6.11
CA LYS A 467 -33.29 -3.60 5.67
C LYS A 467 -32.81 -2.76 6.85
N SER A 468 -33.71 -2.46 7.80
CA SER A 468 -33.33 -1.72 9.02
C SER A 468 -32.28 -2.46 9.84
N GLU A 469 -32.38 -3.78 9.98
CA GLU A 469 -31.37 -4.59 10.67
C GLU A 469 -30.01 -4.54 9.99
N ILE A 470 -29.98 -4.70 8.65
CA ILE A 470 -28.74 -4.63 7.87
C ILE A 470 -28.13 -3.23 7.97
N ASP A 471 -28.94 -2.18 7.78
CA ASP A 471 -28.46 -0.80 7.85
C ASP A 471 -27.90 -0.48 9.24
N SER A 472 -28.60 -0.85 10.31
CA SER A 472 -28.12 -0.63 11.67
C SER A 472 -26.83 -1.38 12.01
N ASN A 473 -26.60 -2.54 11.38
CA ASN A 473 -25.42 -3.36 11.62
C ASN A 473 -24.17 -2.89 10.87
N TYR A 474 -24.34 -2.32 9.67
CA TYR A 474 -23.21 -2.03 8.77
C TYR A 474 -23.01 -0.55 8.48
N SER A 475 -24.08 0.28 8.48
CA SER A 475 -23.96 1.70 8.16
C SER A 475 -23.41 2.48 9.34
N GLU A 476 -22.24 3.07 9.14
CA GLU A 476 -21.63 3.98 10.11
C GLU A 476 -20.64 4.94 9.42
N SER A 477 -20.77 6.24 9.68
CA SER A 477 -19.85 7.27 9.17
C SER A 477 -19.68 7.20 7.63
N ALA A 478 -18.50 6.76 7.16
CA ALA A 478 -18.18 6.61 5.75
C ALA A 478 -18.74 5.34 5.09
N VAL A 479 -19.18 4.38 5.88
CA VAL A 479 -19.71 3.12 5.40
C VAL A 479 -21.21 3.24 5.28
N LYS A 480 -21.75 3.02 4.07
CA LYS A 480 -23.20 3.03 3.80
C LYS A 480 -23.63 1.74 3.15
N THR A 481 -24.80 1.25 3.54
CA THR A 481 -25.44 0.08 2.95
C THR A 481 -26.39 0.48 1.82
N PHE A 482 -26.37 -0.29 0.76
CA PHE A 482 -27.27 -0.20 -0.38
C PHE A 482 -27.89 -1.58 -0.60
N ILE A 483 -29.12 -1.73 -0.16
CA ILE A 483 -29.78 -3.03 -0.03
C ILE A 483 -30.73 -3.22 -1.19
N SER A 484 -30.74 -4.42 -1.80
CA SER A 484 -31.71 -4.74 -2.85
C SER A 484 -33.14 -4.47 -2.37
N PRO A 485 -34.01 -3.85 -3.20
CA PRO A 485 -35.39 -3.58 -2.77
C PRO A 485 -36.18 -4.84 -2.53
N HIS A 486 -35.85 -5.92 -3.23
CA HIS A 486 -36.52 -7.21 -3.16
C HIS A 486 -35.51 -8.36 -3.22
N TRP A 487 -35.77 -9.45 -2.60
CA TRP A 487 -35.11 -10.75 -2.54
C TRP A 487 -33.61 -10.75 -2.85
N THR A 488 -33.23 -10.72 -4.16
CA THR A 488 -31.82 -10.74 -4.63
C THR A 488 -31.58 -9.75 -5.75
N LEU A 489 -30.30 -9.55 -6.12
CA LEU A 489 -29.87 -8.77 -7.28
C LEU A 489 -30.62 -9.22 -8.54
N GLU A 490 -30.59 -10.52 -8.88
CA GLU A 490 -31.16 -11.00 -10.13
C GLU A 490 -32.70 -10.89 -10.13
N TYR A 491 -33.34 -11.03 -8.97
CA TYR A 491 -34.77 -10.81 -8.86
C TYR A 491 -35.12 -9.32 -9.05
N SER A 492 -34.34 -8.43 -8.49
CA SER A 492 -34.48 -6.98 -8.69
C SER A 492 -34.24 -6.57 -10.16
N LEU A 493 -33.24 -7.17 -10.82
CA LEU A 493 -33.02 -7.00 -12.27
C LEU A 493 -34.20 -7.52 -13.09
N ALA A 494 -34.82 -8.64 -12.70
CA ALA A 494 -36.01 -9.19 -13.37
C ALA A 494 -37.26 -8.31 -13.20
N LEU A 495 -37.32 -7.48 -12.15
CA LEU A 495 -38.37 -6.49 -11.94
C LEU A 495 -38.13 -5.20 -12.72
N SER A 496 -36.88 -4.89 -13.03
CA SER A 496 -36.41 -3.62 -13.59
C SER A 496 -36.65 -3.46 -15.09
N CYS A 497 -36.21 -2.34 -15.62
CA CYS A 497 -36.15 -2.08 -17.07
C CYS A 497 -35.22 -3.04 -17.83
N LEU A 498 -34.36 -3.78 -17.14
CA LEU A 498 -33.45 -4.79 -17.69
C LEU A 498 -34.05 -6.21 -17.75
N LYS A 499 -35.33 -6.38 -17.46
CA LYS A 499 -36.02 -7.70 -17.44
C LYS A 499 -35.79 -8.52 -18.69
N GLU A 500 -36.01 -7.92 -19.86
CA GLU A 500 -35.83 -8.60 -21.16
C GLU A 500 -34.37 -8.97 -21.37
N ASP A 501 -33.45 -8.05 -21.07
CA ASP A 501 -32.02 -8.26 -21.21
C ASP A 501 -31.49 -9.35 -20.27
N LEU A 502 -31.98 -9.36 -19.03
CA LEU A 502 -31.66 -10.43 -18.07
C LEU A 502 -32.16 -11.79 -18.55
N TYR A 503 -33.40 -11.88 -19.04
CA TYR A 503 -33.94 -13.15 -19.50
C TYR A 503 -33.17 -13.68 -20.71
N LYS A 504 -32.80 -12.81 -21.68
CA LYS A 504 -31.89 -13.17 -22.78
C LYS A 504 -30.56 -13.69 -22.25
N SER A 505 -29.97 -12.99 -21.28
CA SER A 505 -28.68 -13.33 -20.69
C SER A 505 -28.68 -14.69 -19.98
N ILE A 506 -29.78 -15.04 -19.30
CA ILE A 506 -29.97 -16.37 -18.71
C ILE A 506 -29.94 -17.47 -19.78
N LEU A 507 -30.67 -17.28 -20.90
CA LEU A 507 -30.70 -18.25 -21.98
C LEU A 507 -29.39 -18.31 -22.77
N TYR A 508 -28.67 -17.18 -22.92
CA TYR A 508 -27.30 -17.17 -23.45
C TYR A 508 -26.36 -17.97 -22.56
N ALA A 509 -26.43 -17.76 -21.23
CA ALA A 509 -25.63 -18.50 -20.26
C ALA A 509 -25.90 -20.02 -20.31
N GLU A 510 -27.16 -20.42 -20.45
CA GLU A 510 -27.56 -21.84 -20.63
C GLU A 510 -26.93 -22.44 -21.89
N LYS A 511 -26.99 -21.74 -23.02
CA LYS A 511 -26.40 -22.20 -24.30
C LYS A 511 -24.86 -22.21 -24.25
N ILE A 512 -24.23 -21.26 -23.60
CA ILE A 512 -22.76 -21.18 -23.43
C ILE A 512 -22.26 -22.30 -22.53
N ALA A 513 -22.92 -22.55 -21.38
CA ALA A 513 -22.54 -23.61 -20.45
C ALA A 513 -22.60 -25.01 -21.10
N ASN A 514 -23.49 -25.21 -22.07
CA ASN A 514 -23.65 -26.45 -22.85
C ASN A 514 -22.73 -26.51 -24.07
N SER A 515 -21.88 -25.53 -24.31
CA SER A 515 -20.95 -25.47 -25.43
C SER A 515 -19.51 -25.36 -24.94
N ASN A 516 -18.56 -25.91 -25.70
CA ASN A 516 -17.13 -25.74 -25.41
C ASN A 516 -16.57 -24.37 -25.86
N LYS A 517 -17.42 -23.45 -26.28
CA LYS A 517 -17.04 -22.13 -26.80
C LYS A 517 -17.84 -21.05 -26.09
N TYR A 518 -17.17 -20.04 -25.60
CA TYR A 518 -17.76 -18.83 -25.00
C TYR A 518 -18.25 -17.85 -26.09
N ALA A 519 -18.91 -18.33 -27.13
CA ALA A 519 -19.46 -17.51 -28.20
C ALA A 519 -20.73 -18.15 -28.73
N LEU A 520 -21.70 -17.33 -29.13
CA LEU A 520 -22.93 -17.75 -29.76
C LEU A 520 -22.94 -17.27 -31.22
N THR A 521 -23.47 -18.10 -32.13
CA THR A 521 -23.71 -17.70 -33.52
C THR A 521 -24.90 -16.74 -33.61
N ALA A 522 -24.95 -15.92 -34.66
CA ALA A 522 -26.05 -15.00 -34.93
C ALA A 522 -27.42 -15.70 -34.88
N GLU A 523 -27.51 -16.90 -35.46
CA GLU A 523 -28.73 -17.71 -35.49
C GLU A 523 -29.20 -18.05 -34.05
N LYS A 524 -28.29 -18.48 -33.17
CA LYS A 524 -28.62 -18.81 -31.78
C LYS A 524 -29.03 -17.57 -30.97
N ILE A 525 -28.42 -16.42 -31.23
CA ILE A 525 -28.77 -15.15 -30.61
C ILE A 525 -30.19 -14.74 -31.06
N GLU A 526 -30.50 -14.83 -32.35
CA GLU A 526 -31.81 -14.49 -32.88
C GLU A 526 -32.91 -15.43 -32.37
N GLU A 527 -32.62 -16.74 -32.27
CA GLU A 527 -33.51 -17.74 -31.68
C GLU A 527 -33.88 -17.36 -30.24
N VAL A 528 -32.89 -16.98 -29.42
CA VAL A 528 -33.12 -16.56 -28.01
C VAL A 528 -33.93 -15.27 -27.98
N ASP A 529 -33.59 -14.27 -28.78
CA ASP A 529 -34.29 -13.00 -28.84
C ASP A 529 -35.76 -13.16 -29.18
N GLN A 530 -36.06 -14.00 -30.18
CA GLN A 530 -37.42 -14.31 -30.61
C GLN A 530 -38.18 -15.05 -29.50
N HIS A 531 -37.56 -16.08 -28.92
CA HIS A 531 -38.14 -16.84 -27.81
C HIS A 531 -38.51 -15.95 -26.61
N VAL A 532 -37.61 -15.06 -26.21
CA VAL A 532 -37.84 -14.16 -25.08
C VAL A 532 -39.00 -13.21 -25.34
N LYS A 533 -39.06 -12.61 -26.56
CA LYS A 533 -40.16 -11.72 -26.94
C LYS A 533 -41.50 -12.44 -26.94
N GLU A 534 -41.59 -13.66 -27.51
CA GLU A 534 -42.80 -14.45 -27.54
C GLU A 534 -43.27 -14.83 -26.13
N LYS A 535 -42.36 -15.27 -25.24
CA LYS A 535 -42.67 -15.64 -23.88
C LYS A 535 -43.14 -14.46 -23.04
N LEU A 536 -42.46 -13.35 -23.07
CA LEU A 536 -42.85 -12.13 -22.33
C LEU A 536 -44.23 -11.63 -22.81
N SER A 537 -44.47 -11.68 -24.13
CA SER A 537 -45.76 -11.30 -24.71
C SER A 537 -46.87 -12.25 -24.32
N SER A 538 -46.62 -13.58 -24.25
CA SER A 538 -47.59 -14.58 -23.78
C SER A 538 -47.96 -14.32 -22.33
N TRP A 539 -46.98 -14.20 -21.43
CA TRP A 539 -47.23 -13.95 -20.00
C TRP A 539 -48.00 -12.65 -19.74
N THR A 540 -47.71 -11.60 -20.52
CA THR A 540 -48.46 -10.32 -20.46
C THR A 540 -49.92 -10.52 -20.91
N LYS A 541 -50.16 -11.27 -22.01
CA LYS A 541 -51.51 -11.58 -22.51
C LYS A 541 -52.30 -12.45 -21.52
N GLU A 542 -51.61 -13.33 -20.80
CA GLU A 542 -52.20 -14.16 -19.74
C GLU A 542 -52.48 -13.37 -18.45
N GLY A 543 -52.15 -12.09 -18.40
CA GLY A 543 -52.40 -11.20 -17.26
C GLY A 543 -51.45 -11.36 -16.09
N TRP A 544 -50.24 -11.93 -16.32
CA TRP A 544 -49.23 -12.07 -15.27
C TRP A 544 -48.74 -10.71 -14.79
N SER A 545 -48.64 -10.57 -13.47
CA SER A 545 -48.03 -9.39 -12.86
C SER A 545 -46.51 -9.33 -13.12
N ASN A 546 -45.91 -8.13 -13.03
CA ASN A 546 -44.47 -7.99 -13.16
C ASN A 546 -43.68 -8.83 -12.15
N TYR A 547 -44.19 -8.92 -10.93
CA TYR A 547 -43.62 -9.76 -9.88
C TYR A 547 -43.64 -11.25 -10.23
N ARG A 548 -44.74 -11.75 -10.79
CA ARG A 548 -44.85 -13.16 -11.22
C ARG A 548 -43.88 -13.47 -12.36
N ILE A 549 -43.76 -12.59 -13.32
CA ILE A 549 -42.82 -12.74 -14.43
C ILE A 549 -41.37 -12.78 -13.90
N ALA A 550 -41.02 -11.85 -13.00
CA ALA A 550 -39.69 -11.82 -12.37
C ALA A 550 -39.41 -13.10 -11.57
N TYR A 551 -40.41 -13.59 -10.83
CA TYR A 551 -40.29 -14.86 -10.08
C TYR A 551 -40.04 -16.04 -11.01
N GLU A 552 -40.77 -16.13 -12.13
CA GLU A 552 -40.58 -17.17 -13.15
C GLU A 552 -39.16 -17.14 -13.73
N ILE A 553 -38.69 -15.95 -14.12
CA ILE A 553 -37.34 -15.76 -14.70
C ILE A 553 -36.28 -16.19 -13.70
N TYR A 554 -36.37 -15.71 -12.46
CA TYR A 554 -35.32 -15.94 -11.46
C TYR A 554 -35.43 -17.32 -10.80
N ASN A 555 -36.59 -17.64 -10.16
CA ASN A 555 -36.71 -18.85 -9.36
C ASN A 555 -36.85 -20.12 -10.23
N ASN A 556 -37.68 -20.08 -11.29
CA ASN A 556 -37.99 -21.29 -12.04
C ASN A 556 -37.01 -21.50 -13.21
N ILE A 557 -36.57 -20.44 -13.87
CA ILE A 557 -35.67 -20.60 -15.01
C ILE A 557 -34.20 -20.55 -14.56
N LEU A 558 -33.75 -19.49 -13.89
CA LEU A 558 -32.35 -19.37 -13.48
C LEU A 558 -31.96 -20.42 -12.43
N LEU A 559 -32.65 -20.41 -11.30
CA LEU A 559 -32.35 -21.34 -10.19
C LEU A 559 -32.83 -22.77 -10.50
N GLY A 560 -34.04 -22.92 -11.05
CA GLY A 560 -34.61 -24.22 -11.35
C GLY A 560 -33.80 -25.04 -12.34
N LYS A 561 -33.21 -24.40 -13.36
CA LYS A 561 -32.31 -25.04 -14.31
C LYS A 561 -30.85 -25.04 -13.85
N LYS A 562 -30.55 -24.50 -12.67
CA LYS A 562 -29.18 -24.39 -12.11
C LYS A 562 -28.20 -23.64 -13.04
N ILE A 563 -28.66 -22.59 -13.71
CA ILE A 563 -27.83 -21.77 -14.59
C ILE A 563 -26.91 -20.91 -13.72
N SER A 564 -25.65 -20.73 -14.15
CA SER A 564 -24.66 -19.95 -13.41
C SER A 564 -25.04 -18.46 -13.36
N LYS A 565 -25.17 -17.89 -12.14
CA LYS A 565 -25.39 -16.47 -11.92
C LYS A 565 -24.24 -15.62 -12.47
N ALA A 566 -23.00 -16.05 -12.28
CA ALA A 566 -21.80 -15.35 -12.78
C ALA A 566 -21.78 -15.28 -14.32
N ILE A 567 -22.05 -16.40 -15.01
CA ILE A 567 -22.10 -16.41 -16.49
C ILE A 567 -23.27 -15.55 -16.97
N THR A 568 -24.41 -15.59 -16.29
CA THR A 568 -25.57 -14.74 -16.60
C THR A 568 -25.23 -13.26 -16.48
N ALA A 569 -24.57 -12.86 -15.40
CA ALA A 569 -24.12 -11.48 -15.17
C ALA A 569 -23.11 -11.04 -16.24
N GLN A 570 -22.20 -11.91 -16.64
CA GLN A 570 -21.26 -11.64 -17.73
C GLN A 570 -21.97 -11.46 -19.08
N CYS A 571 -22.95 -12.32 -19.39
CA CYS A 571 -23.77 -12.17 -20.61
C CYS A 571 -24.56 -10.85 -20.58
N LEU A 572 -25.13 -10.49 -19.42
CA LEU A 572 -25.85 -9.22 -19.26
C LEU A 572 -24.92 -8.03 -19.44
N ALA A 573 -23.74 -8.04 -18.83
CA ALA A 573 -22.75 -7.00 -19.00
C ALA A 573 -22.35 -6.83 -20.48
N SER A 574 -22.08 -7.93 -21.21
CA SER A 574 -21.77 -7.91 -22.64
C SER A 574 -22.93 -7.35 -23.48
N LEU A 575 -24.17 -7.73 -23.15
CA LEU A 575 -25.36 -7.23 -23.85
C LEU A 575 -25.55 -5.72 -23.63
N LEU A 576 -25.39 -5.24 -22.43
CA LEU A 576 -25.47 -3.82 -22.08
C LEU A 576 -24.37 -3.00 -22.76
N GLU A 577 -23.14 -3.50 -22.79
CA GLU A 577 -22.03 -2.88 -23.54
C GLU A 577 -22.33 -2.84 -25.05
N TYR A 578 -22.87 -3.91 -25.61
CA TYR A 578 -23.28 -3.94 -27.01
C TYR A 578 -24.35 -2.88 -27.35
N GLN A 579 -25.31 -2.65 -26.46
CA GLN A 579 -26.36 -1.64 -26.66
C GLN A 579 -25.83 -0.20 -26.77
N ILE A 580 -24.68 0.09 -26.17
CA ILE A 580 -24.09 1.44 -26.15
C ILE A 580 -22.98 1.66 -27.19
N VAL A 581 -22.57 0.64 -27.95
CA VAL A 581 -21.59 0.80 -29.04
C VAL A 581 -22.26 1.25 -30.34
N THR A 582 -21.44 1.68 -31.31
CA THR A 582 -21.92 2.17 -32.60
C THR A 582 -22.68 1.11 -33.40
N THR A 583 -23.62 1.54 -34.23
CA THR A 583 -24.54 0.67 -35.04
C THR A 583 -23.87 -0.26 -36.03
N THR A 584 -22.60 -0.07 -36.34
CA THR A 584 -21.83 -0.93 -37.28
C THR A 584 -21.37 -2.25 -36.68
N THR A 585 -21.53 -2.44 -35.36
CA THR A 585 -21.12 -3.66 -34.65
C THR A 585 -22.16 -4.76 -34.90
N LYS A 586 -21.72 -5.93 -35.38
CA LYS A 586 -22.59 -7.08 -35.55
C LYS A 586 -22.98 -7.70 -34.22
N LYS A 587 -24.15 -8.34 -34.17
CA LYS A 587 -24.69 -8.92 -32.92
C LYS A 587 -23.83 -10.07 -32.37
N GLU A 588 -23.18 -10.82 -33.24
CA GLU A 588 -22.23 -11.87 -32.86
C GLU A 588 -21.01 -11.31 -32.07
N GLU A 589 -20.64 -10.07 -32.37
CA GLU A 589 -19.52 -9.39 -31.73
C GLU A 589 -19.83 -8.98 -30.27
N MET A 590 -21.06 -9.21 -29.79
CA MET A 590 -21.44 -8.98 -28.37
C MET A 590 -20.57 -9.77 -27.39
N PHE A 591 -20.10 -10.96 -27.82
CA PHE A 591 -19.20 -11.81 -27.03
C PHE A 591 -17.73 -11.67 -27.41
N ASP A 592 -17.37 -10.66 -28.24
CA ASP A 592 -16.00 -10.37 -28.60
C ASP A 592 -15.23 -9.73 -27.45
N LEU A 593 -14.02 -10.22 -27.18
CA LEU A 593 -13.11 -9.64 -26.19
C LEU A 593 -12.79 -8.15 -26.42
N ASN A 594 -12.89 -7.70 -27.67
CA ASN A 594 -12.62 -6.31 -28.06
C ASN A 594 -13.85 -5.38 -27.98
N LEU A 595 -15.00 -5.88 -27.52
CA LEU A 595 -16.22 -5.07 -27.46
C LEU A 595 -16.04 -3.80 -26.62
N SER A 596 -15.34 -3.91 -25.49
CA SER A 596 -15.04 -2.79 -24.59
C SER A 596 -14.16 -1.69 -25.24
N GLN A 597 -13.42 -2.01 -26.31
CA GLN A 597 -12.56 -1.08 -27.06
C GLN A 597 -13.31 -0.38 -28.21
N LYS A 598 -14.53 -0.82 -28.52
CA LYS A 598 -15.32 -0.20 -29.57
C LYS A 598 -15.80 1.20 -29.19
N LYS A 599 -16.01 2.05 -30.21
CA LYS A 599 -16.47 3.42 -30.01
C LYS A 599 -17.87 3.43 -29.39
N ILE A 600 -17.99 4.08 -28.22
CA ILE A 600 -19.26 4.28 -27.52
C ILE A 600 -20.10 5.33 -28.26
N ASP A 601 -21.38 5.02 -28.47
CA ASP A 601 -22.39 5.95 -28.91
C ASP A 601 -22.90 6.75 -27.69
N SER A 602 -22.54 8.03 -27.63
CA SER A 602 -22.88 8.90 -26.50
C SER A 602 -24.38 9.08 -26.29
N GLN A 603 -25.17 9.05 -27.37
CA GLN A 603 -26.62 9.23 -27.29
C GLN A 603 -27.28 7.98 -26.67
N ARG A 604 -26.93 6.80 -27.19
CA ARG A 604 -27.43 5.51 -26.66
C ARG A 604 -27.04 5.30 -25.21
N ARG A 605 -25.78 5.63 -24.87
CA ARG A 605 -25.33 5.58 -23.49
C ARG A 605 -26.17 6.46 -22.57
N LYS A 606 -26.42 7.72 -22.96
CA LYS A 606 -27.25 8.65 -22.19
C LYS A 606 -28.68 8.16 -22.02
N GLU A 607 -29.27 7.60 -23.07
CA GLU A 607 -30.63 7.05 -23.01
C GLU A 607 -30.73 5.87 -22.06
N LEU A 608 -29.77 4.95 -22.12
CA LEU A 608 -29.70 3.81 -21.20
C LEU A 608 -29.41 4.27 -19.77
N ALA A 609 -28.48 5.20 -19.56
CA ALA A 609 -28.18 5.78 -18.26
C ALA A 609 -29.42 6.43 -17.61
N MET A 610 -30.22 7.18 -18.38
CA MET A 610 -31.47 7.76 -17.89
C MET A 610 -32.50 6.71 -17.46
N LYS A 611 -32.58 5.58 -18.19
CA LYS A 611 -33.47 4.47 -17.80
C LYS A 611 -33.01 3.84 -16.49
N LEU A 612 -31.69 3.55 -16.36
CA LEU A 612 -31.12 2.95 -15.17
C LEU A 612 -31.30 3.85 -13.93
N ARG A 613 -31.04 5.16 -14.06
CA ARG A 613 -31.17 6.13 -12.94
C ARG A 613 -32.62 6.38 -12.49
N LYS A 614 -33.62 6.10 -13.32
CA LYS A 614 -35.04 6.26 -12.99
C LYS A 614 -35.69 4.99 -12.49
N ASP A 615 -35.01 3.87 -12.57
CA ASP A 615 -35.58 2.58 -12.23
C ASP A 615 -35.47 2.29 -10.72
N PRO A 616 -36.60 2.15 -10.01
CA PRO A 616 -36.60 1.96 -8.56
C PRO A 616 -36.01 0.63 -8.09
N TYR A 617 -35.93 -0.36 -8.97
CA TYR A 617 -35.42 -1.70 -8.62
C TYR A 617 -33.90 -1.82 -8.67
N ILE A 618 -33.21 -0.91 -9.36
CA ILE A 618 -31.75 -0.87 -9.47
C ILE A 618 -31.15 0.44 -8.97
N ASP A 619 -31.95 1.36 -8.47
CA ASP A 619 -31.53 2.66 -7.90
C ASP A 619 -30.48 2.49 -6.78
N TYR A 620 -30.61 1.45 -5.96
CA TYR A 620 -29.62 1.15 -4.90
C TYR A 620 -28.21 0.90 -5.44
N ILE A 621 -28.08 0.24 -6.61
CA ILE A 621 -26.79 0.04 -7.30
C ILE A 621 -26.23 1.37 -7.80
N VAL A 622 -27.09 2.15 -8.46
CA VAL A 622 -26.70 3.47 -9.00
C VAL A 622 -26.21 4.39 -7.88
N LYS A 623 -26.95 4.46 -6.78
CA LYS A 623 -26.58 5.24 -5.59
C LYS A 623 -25.29 4.74 -4.94
N ALA A 624 -25.07 3.43 -4.85
CA ALA A 624 -23.84 2.86 -4.32
C ALA A 624 -22.63 3.28 -5.15
N ILE A 625 -22.74 3.20 -6.47
CA ILE A 625 -21.68 3.61 -7.41
C ILE A 625 -21.39 5.11 -7.29
N ASP A 626 -22.44 5.95 -7.32
CA ASP A 626 -22.28 7.40 -7.23
C ASP A 626 -21.71 7.82 -5.88
N TYR A 627 -22.13 7.20 -4.77
CA TYR A 627 -21.56 7.47 -3.44
C TYR A 627 -20.07 7.13 -3.36
N SER A 628 -19.67 5.95 -3.82
CA SER A 628 -18.24 5.56 -3.82
C SER A 628 -17.40 6.39 -4.79
N ALA A 629 -18.00 6.93 -5.85
CA ALA A 629 -17.35 7.85 -6.79
C ALA A 629 -17.30 9.32 -6.30
N GLY A 630 -17.79 9.60 -5.09
CA GLY A 630 -17.84 10.97 -4.53
C GLY A 630 -18.85 11.90 -5.23
N LYS A 631 -19.87 11.34 -5.88
CA LYS A 631 -20.94 12.10 -6.57
C LYS A 631 -22.25 12.14 -5.76
N GLY A 632 -22.29 11.44 -4.62
CA GLY A 632 -23.48 11.29 -3.79
C GLY A 632 -23.63 12.34 -2.71
#